data_cbbb6544f3009dcb9c6f4bf40521a5cd
#
_entry.id   cbbb6544f3009dcb9c6f4bf40521a5cd
#
_cell.length_a   1.000
_cell.length_b   1.000
_cell.length_c   1.000
_cell.angle_alpha   90.00
_cell.angle_beta   90.00
_cell.angle_gamma   90.00
#
_symmetry.space_group_name_H-M   'P 1'
#
loop_
_entity.id
_entity.type
_entity.pdbx_description
1 polymer ?
#
loop_
_entity_poly.entity_id
_entity_poly.type
_entity_poly.pdbx_seq_one_letter_code
_entity_poly.pdbx_strand_id
1 'polypeptide(L)'
;MRVVVEADGGSRGNPGPAGYGAVVRDDATGEVLAERQEGLGVATNNVAEYSGLIAGLRAAAEVGGTDVAVRMDSKLVVEQMSGRWKIKHEGLRTLAEQARELAAAFASVSYEWIPRAQNSHADRLANEAMDTQAGRSSGAERTTPQKWTGAQGTPTRMMLLRHGQTPMSVERRYSGRGDVSLTELGLQQAAAAAKRLAALPGLGTDTAIVASPLTRTKQTAQAVADALGGRVETHPGLLETDFGEWEGLTFAEAAERDPELHGRWLRDPSVPAPGGESFDAVHQRVRRVRDELIETRGGQTIILVSHVTPIKSLLRLGLDAGPSLLFRLHLDLASLSIVEFYPDGNASVRLVNDISHLT
;
A
#
# COMPACT_ATOMS: atom_id res chain seq x y z
N MET A 1 2.50 -18.09 -32.23
CA MET A 1 2.26 -16.79 -31.60
C MET A 1 3.41 -16.47 -30.66
N ARG A 2 3.93 -15.24 -30.70
CA ARG A 2 4.98 -14.83 -29.75
C ARG A 2 4.33 -14.27 -28.47
N VAL A 3 4.80 -14.75 -27.32
CA VAL A 3 4.28 -14.34 -26.01
C VAL A 3 5.39 -13.92 -25.07
N VAL A 4 5.07 -13.04 -24.12
CA VAL A 4 5.93 -12.65 -23.00
C VAL A 4 5.41 -13.33 -21.75
N VAL A 5 6.31 -13.99 -21.01
CA VAL A 5 6.04 -14.54 -19.68
C VAL A 5 6.76 -13.69 -18.66
N GLU A 6 6.00 -13.06 -17.77
CA GLU A 6 6.50 -12.39 -16.57
C GLU A 6 6.25 -13.33 -15.38
N ALA A 7 7.27 -13.64 -14.58
CA ALA A 7 7.13 -14.53 -13.42
C ALA A 7 7.90 -13.99 -12.22
N ASP A 8 7.34 -14.23 -11.03
CA ASP A 8 7.93 -13.88 -9.74
C ASP A 8 7.62 -14.96 -8.71
N GLY A 9 8.46 -15.07 -7.69
CA GLY A 9 8.26 -15.94 -6.56
C GLY A 9 8.84 -15.32 -5.30
N GLY A 10 8.14 -15.49 -4.19
CA GLY A 10 8.55 -14.93 -2.91
C GLY A 10 8.39 -15.89 -1.75
N SER A 11 9.11 -15.63 -0.66
CA SER A 11 8.88 -16.30 0.62
C SER A 11 9.01 -15.30 1.78
N ARG A 12 8.12 -15.41 2.76
CA ARG A 12 8.17 -14.62 4.01
C ARG A 12 9.05 -15.31 5.04
N GLY A 13 10.34 -15.11 4.91
CA GLY A 13 11.40 -15.89 5.51
C GLY A 13 12.04 -16.82 4.47
N ASN A 14 13.24 -17.37 4.75
CA ASN A 14 13.95 -18.20 3.78
C ASN A 14 14.62 -19.43 4.44
N PRO A 15 13.89 -20.58 4.58
CA PRO A 15 12.54 -20.87 4.11
C PRO A 15 11.43 -20.23 4.95
N GLY A 16 10.23 -20.05 4.33
CA GLY A 16 9.03 -19.51 4.97
C GLY A 16 7.78 -19.69 4.10
N PRO A 17 6.62 -19.19 4.50
CA PRO A 17 5.42 -19.18 3.66
C PRO A 17 5.76 -18.56 2.29
N ALA A 18 5.61 -19.35 1.23
CA ALA A 18 6.06 -19.02 -0.11
C ALA A 18 4.91 -19.11 -1.13
N GLY A 19 5.01 -18.34 -2.20
CA GLY A 19 4.06 -18.37 -3.30
C GLY A 19 4.66 -17.78 -4.56
N TYR A 20 4.01 -18.01 -5.69
CA TYR A 20 4.44 -17.48 -6.98
C TYR A 20 3.30 -16.82 -7.73
N GLY A 21 3.68 -15.95 -8.69
CA GLY A 21 2.82 -15.38 -9.70
C GLY A 21 3.45 -15.47 -11.09
N ALA A 22 2.62 -15.68 -12.11
CA ALA A 22 3.05 -15.63 -13.51
C ALA A 22 1.97 -15.03 -14.38
N VAL A 23 2.37 -14.23 -15.37
CA VAL A 23 1.51 -13.56 -16.34
C VAL A 23 2.01 -13.88 -17.74
N VAL A 24 1.11 -14.25 -18.64
CA VAL A 24 1.39 -14.44 -20.06
C VAL A 24 0.73 -13.33 -20.85
N ARG A 25 1.51 -12.63 -21.68
CA ARG A 25 1.03 -11.56 -22.54
C ARG A 25 1.30 -11.85 -24.01
N ASP A 26 0.43 -11.36 -24.87
CA ASP A 26 0.73 -11.22 -26.30
C ASP A 26 1.85 -10.20 -26.50
N ASP A 27 2.93 -10.56 -27.21
CA ASP A 27 4.10 -9.69 -27.38
C ASP A 27 3.80 -8.44 -28.24
N ALA A 28 2.82 -8.54 -29.16
CA ALA A 28 2.48 -7.45 -30.06
C ALA A 28 1.49 -6.44 -29.46
N THR A 29 0.53 -6.92 -28.67
CA THR A 29 -0.55 -6.09 -28.13
C THR A 29 -0.37 -5.74 -26.65
N GLY A 30 0.46 -6.51 -25.92
CA GLY A 30 0.60 -6.41 -24.46
C GLY A 30 -0.60 -6.95 -23.68
N GLU A 31 -1.62 -7.49 -24.36
CA GLU A 31 -2.81 -8.05 -23.72
C GLU A 31 -2.46 -9.26 -22.84
N VAL A 32 -3.08 -9.33 -21.66
CA VAL A 32 -2.92 -10.47 -20.74
C VAL A 32 -3.74 -11.64 -21.25
N LEU A 33 -3.06 -12.73 -21.60
CA LEU A 33 -3.67 -13.96 -22.10
C LEU A 33 -3.94 -14.97 -20.98
N ALA A 34 -3.07 -15.02 -19.96
CA ALA A 34 -3.23 -15.91 -18.83
C ALA A 34 -2.52 -15.36 -17.58
N GLU A 35 -3.06 -15.71 -16.42
CA GLU A 35 -2.45 -15.47 -15.11
C GLU A 35 -2.42 -16.76 -14.31
N ARG A 36 -1.36 -16.98 -13.51
CA ARG A 36 -1.22 -18.11 -12.60
C ARG A 36 -0.66 -17.63 -11.29
N GLN A 37 -1.20 -18.15 -10.18
CA GLN A 37 -0.67 -17.89 -8.85
C GLN A 37 -0.99 -19.06 -7.92
N GLU A 38 -0.08 -19.40 -7.02
CA GLU A 38 -0.29 -20.48 -6.05
C GLU A 38 0.61 -20.32 -4.83
N GLY A 39 0.07 -20.65 -3.64
CA GLY A 39 0.83 -20.76 -2.40
C GLY A 39 1.52 -22.11 -2.31
N LEU A 40 2.82 -22.12 -1.97
CA LEU A 40 3.67 -23.31 -1.99
C LEU A 40 3.88 -23.97 -0.61
N GLY A 41 3.18 -23.50 0.43
CA GLY A 41 3.51 -23.91 1.79
C GLY A 41 4.81 -23.24 2.25
N VAL A 42 5.63 -23.95 3.01
CA VAL A 42 6.95 -23.46 3.45
C VAL A 42 7.99 -23.83 2.40
N ALA A 43 8.55 -22.84 1.73
CA ALA A 43 9.60 -23.02 0.72
C ALA A 43 10.62 -21.87 0.76
N THR A 44 11.72 -22.02 0.03
CA THR A 44 12.69 -20.95 -0.15
C THR A 44 12.28 -20.01 -1.30
N ASN A 45 12.80 -18.78 -1.28
CA ASN A 45 12.55 -17.82 -2.36
C ASN A 45 12.89 -18.40 -3.74
N ASN A 46 14.04 -19.07 -3.87
CA ASN A 46 14.47 -19.66 -5.15
C ASN A 46 13.52 -20.76 -5.66
N VAL A 47 12.92 -21.54 -4.76
CA VAL A 47 11.90 -22.54 -5.12
C VAL A 47 10.67 -21.85 -5.67
N ALA A 48 10.21 -20.78 -5.03
CA ALA A 48 9.06 -20.00 -5.48
C ALA A 48 9.29 -19.36 -6.86
N GLU A 49 10.47 -18.80 -7.08
CA GLU A 49 10.87 -18.22 -8.36
C GLU A 49 10.83 -19.24 -9.52
N TYR A 50 11.41 -20.45 -9.32
CA TYR A 50 11.33 -21.52 -10.30
C TYR A 50 9.89 -22.01 -10.52
N SER A 51 9.09 -22.07 -9.47
CA SER A 51 7.67 -22.47 -9.59
C SER A 51 6.88 -21.47 -10.42
N GLY A 52 7.13 -20.17 -10.26
CA GLY A 52 6.56 -19.11 -11.09
C GLY A 52 6.95 -19.25 -12.56
N LEU A 53 8.23 -19.51 -12.85
CA LEU A 53 8.70 -19.77 -14.21
C LEU A 53 8.00 -20.99 -14.84
N ILE A 54 7.91 -22.09 -14.11
CA ILE A 54 7.26 -23.33 -14.57
C ILE A 54 5.78 -23.09 -14.88
N ALA A 55 5.08 -22.38 -13.99
CA ALA A 55 3.68 -22.04 -14.19
C ALA A 55 3.46 -21.12 -15.40
N GLY A 56 4.35 -20.15 -15.59
CA GLY A 56 4.34 -19.25 -16.74
C GLY A 56 4.56 -19.97 -18.07
N LEU A 57 5.54 -20.90 -18.13
CA LEU A 57 5.79 -21.70 -19.34
C LEU A 57 4.60 -22.62 -19.67
N ARG A 58 3.98 -23.25 -18.67
CA ARG A 58 2.75 -24.05 -18.90
C ARG A 58 1.63 -23.20 -19.45
N ALA A 59 1.37 -22.04 -18.85
CA ALA A 59 0.36 -21.11 -19.32
C ALA A 59 0.64 -20.62 -20.75
N ALA A 60 1.90 -20.36 -21.10
CA ALA A 60 2.30 -19.98 -22.45
C ALA A 60 1.98 -21.08 -23.48
N ALA A 61 2.19 -22.36 -23.13
CA ALA A 61 1.80 -23.49 -23.97
C ALA A 61 0.27 -23.61 -24.12
N GLU A 62 -0.48 -23.44 -23.04
CA GLU A 62 -1.94 -23.50 -23.03
C GLU A 62 -2.59 -22.43 -23.91
N VAL A 63 -2.00 -21.24 -24.01
CA VAL A 63 -2.48 -20.16 -24.89
C VAL A 63 -1.97 -20.28 -26.34
N GLY A 64 -1.24 -21.34 -26.67
CA GLY A 64 -0.72 -21.61 -28.02
C GLY A 64 0.51 -20.78 -28.39
N GLY A 65 1.30 -20.36 -27.39
CA GLY A 65 2.61 -19.71 -27.61
C GLY A 65 3.57 -20.62 -28.38
N THR A 66 4.30 -20.08 -29.35
CA THR A 66 5.37 -20.80 -30.10
C THR A 66 6.74 -20.22 -29.78
N ASP A 67 6.82 -18.93 -29.54
CA ASP A 67 8.05 -18.20 -29.22
C ASP A 67 7.81 -17.46 -27.89
N VAL A 68 8.67 -17.71 -26.90
CA VAL A 68 8.46 -17.22 -25.53
C VAL A 68 9.62 -16.33 -25.11
N ALA A 69 9.31 -15.11 -24.70
CA ALA A 69 10.25 -14.22 -24.02
C ALA A 69 9.95 -14.24 -22.52
N VAL A 70 10.77 -14.89 -21.71
CA VAL A 70 10.65 -14.93 -20.26
C VAL A 70 11.35 -13.73 -19.66
N ARG A 71 10.64 -12.96 -18.82
CA ARG A 71 11.13 -11.78 -18.09
C ARG A 71 10.96 -11.98 -16.59
N MET A 72 12.04 -11.90 -15.85
CA MET A 72 12.05 -12.09 -14.38
C MET A 72 13.04 -11.15 -13.72
N ASP A 73 12.75 -10.75 -12.49
CA ASP A 73 13.67 -10.01 -11.63
C ASP A 73 14.57 -10.92 -10.77
N SER A 74 14.39 -12.25 -10.86
CA SER A 74 15.28 -13.26 -10.31
C SER A 74 16.52 -13.46 -11.19
N LYS A 75 17.61 -12.75 -10.88
CA LYS A 75 18.87 -12.91 -11.62
C LYS A 75 19.39 -14.34 -11.58
N LEU A 76 19.20 -15.04 -10.45
CA LEU A 76 19.64 -16.42 -10.30
C LEU A 76 18.94 -17.34 -11.32
N VAL A 77 17.62 -17.28 -11.42
CA VAL A 77 16.84 -18.13 -12.33
C VAL A 77 17.19 -17.82 -13.78
N VAL A 78 17.21 -16.53 -14.16
CA VAL A 78 17.57 -16.08 -15.51
C VAL A 78 18.95 -16.56 -15.93
N GLU A 79 19.96 -16.42 -15.08
CA GLU A 79 21.34 -16.84 -15.39
C GLU A 79 21.48 -18.37 -15.46
N GLN A 80 20.76 -19.11 -14.61
CA GLN A 80 20.77 -20.57 -14.63
C GLN A 80 20.02 -21.16 -15.84
N MET A 81 18.88 -20.59 -16.20
CA MET A 81 18.11 -21.04 -17.37
C MET A 81 18.78 -20.66 -18.69
N SER A 82 19.51 -19.54 -18.74
CA SER A 82 20.36 -19.16 -19.87
C SER A 82 21.65 -19.96 -19.99
N GLY A 83 21.92 -20.88 -19.04
CA GLY A 83 23.14 -21.71 -19.05
C GLY A 83 24.43 -21.00 -18.62
N ARG A 84 24.36 -19.73 -18.22
CA ARG A 84 25.52 -18.93 -17.78
C ARG A 84 25.99 -19.31 -16.37
N TRP A 85 25.06 -19.72 -15.47
CA TRP A 85 25.38 -20.17 -14.12
C TRP A 85 25.05 -21.64 -13.91
N LYS A 86 25.89 -22.33 -13.13
CA LYS A 86 25.67 -23.73 -12.74
C LYS A 86 24.68 -23.80 -11.57
N ILE A 87 23.80 -24.81 -11.63
CA ILE A 87 22.87 -25.12 -10.54
C ILE A 87 23.59 -26.03 -9.55
N LYS A 88 23.92 -25.49 -8.37
CA LYS A 88 24.65 -26.22 -7.32
C LYS A 88 23.72 -26.93 -6.33
N HIS A 89 22.53 -26.37 -6.10
CA HIS A 89 21.58 -26.90 -5.12
C HIS A 89 20.70 -27.99 -5.76
N GLU A 90 20.70 -29.18 -5.16
CA GLU A 90 20.02 -30.36 -5.71
C GLU A 90 18.51 -30.14 -5.87
N GLY A 91 17.84 -29.56 -4.86
CA GLY A 91 16.40 -29.25 -4.93
C GLY A 91 16.01 -28.26 -6.02
N LEU A 92 16.94 -27.40 -6.48
CA LEU A 92 16.68 -26.50 -7.61
C LEU A 92 16.95 -27.16 -8.95
N ARG A 93 17.75 -28.24 -8.98
CA ARG A 93 18.09 -28.98 -10.21
C ARG A 93 16.84 -29.59 -10.84
N THR A 94 16.01 -30.25 -10.04
CA THR A 94 14.76 -30.87 -10.50
C THR A 94 13.80 -29.83 -11.09
N LEU A 95 13.66 -28.66 -10.43
CA LEU A 95 12.81 -27.57 -10.93
C LEU A 95 13.35 -26.99 -12.24
N ALA A 96 14.66 -26.82 -12.34
CA ALA A 96 15.30 -26.32 -13.56
C ALA A 96 15.22 -27.33 -14.72
N GLU A 97 15.31 -28.62 -14.45
CA GLU A 97 15.10 -29.69 -15.44
C GLU A 97 13.65 -29.65 -15.96
N GLN A 98 12.68 -29.57 -15.06
CA GLN A 98 11.26 -29.41 -15.42
C GLN A 98 11.00 -28.15 -16.27
N ALA A 99 11.60 -27.02 -15.90
CA ALA A 99 11.50 -25.78 -16.67
C ALA A 99 12.12 -25.91 -18.06
N ARG A 100 13.25 -26.63 -18.19
CA ARG A 100 13.90 -26.90 -19.49
C ARG A 100 13.09 -27.84 -20.38
N GLU A 101 12.47 -28.86 -19.80
CA GLU A 101 11.57 -29.75 -20.52
C GLU A 101 10.39 -29.00 -21.12
N LEU A 102 9.76 -28.11 -20.33
CA LEU A 102 8.68 -27.25 -20.81
C LEU A 102 9.18 -26.30 -21.88
N ALA A 103 10.35 -25.69 -21.70
CA ALA A 103 10.93 -24.76 -22.65
C ALA A 103 11.27 -25.43 -24.01
N ALA A 104 11.63 -26.71 -23.99
CA ALA A 104 11.93 -27.48 -25.21
C ALA A 104 10.73 -27.73 -26.13
N ALA A 105 9.51 -27.54 -25.64
CA ALA A 105 8.29 -27.64 -26.44
C ALA A 105 8.03 -26.43 -27.33
N PHE A 106 8.72 -25.31 -27.10
CA PHE A 106 8.59 -24.07 -27.88
C PHE A 106 9.64 -24.01 -29.02
N ALA A 107 9.33 -23.26 -30.07
CA ALA A 107 10.27 -23.02 -31.16
C ALA A 107 11.47 -22.19 -30.70
N SER A 108 11.23 -21.24 -29.80
CA SER A 108 12.29 -20.47 -29.17
C SER A 108 11.88 -20.01 -27.74
N VAL A 109 12.84 -19.99 -26.81
CA VAL A 109 12.68 -19.40 -25.49
C VAL A 109 13.89 -18.53 -25.18
N SER A 110 13.65 -17.27 -24.80
CA SER A 110 14.68 -16.36 -24.33
C SER A 110 14.44 -15.98 -22.88
N TYR A 111 15.50 -15.69 -22.12
CA TYR A 111 15.44 -15.31 -20.71
C TYR A 111 16.10 -13.96 -20.52
N GLU A 112 15.34 -13.00 -19.99
CA GLU A 112 15.77 -11.63 -19.76
C GLU A 112 15.58 -11.27 -18.28
N TRP A 113 16.61 -10.69 -17.68
CA TRP A 113 16.48 -10.11 -16.35
C TRP A 113 15.93 -8.69 -16.46
N ILE A 114 14.89 -8.40 -15.69
CA ILE A 114 14.27 -7.07 -15.59
C ILE A 114 14.34 -6.56 -14.14
N PRO A 115 14.41 -5.24 -13.93
CA PRO A 115 14.25 -4.67 -12.59
C PRO A 115 12.88 -5.02 -11.99
N ARG A 116 12.82 -5.25 -10.67
CA ARG A 116 11.59 -5.59 -9.94
C ARG A 116 10.41 -4.64 -10.23
N ALA A 117 10.70 -3.33 -10.41
CA ALA A 117 9.68 -2.35 -10.76
C ALA A 117 8.97 -2.63 -12.10
N GLN A 118 9.59 -3.42 -12.98
CA GLN A 118 9.01 -3.84 -14.27
C GLN A 118 8.33 -5.20 -14.21
N ASN A 119 8.43 -5.93 -13.06
CA ASN A 119 7.80 -7.23 -12.82
C ASN A 119 6.61 -7.11 -11.83
N SER A 120 6.04 -5.94 -11.69
CA SER A 120 5.04 -5.60 -10.65
C SER A 120 3.77 -6.44 -10.72
N HIS A 121 3.37 -6.93 -11.89
CA HIS A 121 2.17 -7.75 -12.05
C HIS A 121 2.39 -9.15 -11.49
N ALA A 122 3.49 -9.81 -11.82
CA ALA A 122 3.83 -11.13 -11.29
C ALA A 122 4.14 -11.06 -9.78
N ASP A 123 4.85 -10.00 -9.29
CA ASP A 123 5.11 -9.75 -7.87
C ASP A 123 3.79 -9.64 -7.07
N ARG A 124 2.80 -8.93 -7.61
CA ARG A 124 1.47 -8.83 -7.00
C ARG A 124 0.80 -10.20 -6.84
N LEU A 125 0.78 -11.01 -7.90
CA LEU A 125 0.21 -12.37 -7.87
C LEU A 125 0.92 -13.28 -6.86
N ALA A 126 2.26 -13.21 -6.80
CA ALA A 126 3.04 -13.96 -5.82
C ALA A 126 2.70 -13.56 -4.37
N ASN A 127 2.55 -12.26 -4.10
CA ASN A 127 2.16 -11.75 -2.79
C ASN A 127 0.73 -12.18 -2.41
N GLU A 128 -0.22 -12.15 -3.35
CA GLU A 128 -1.59 -12.62 -3.15
C GLU A 128 -1.64 -14.11 -2.83
N ALA A 129 -0.84 -14.93 -3.53
CA ALA A 129 -0.72 -16.36 -3.27
C ALA A 129 -0.23 -16.65 -1.84
N MET A 130 0.79 -15.91 -1.38
CA MET A 130 1.30 -16.03 -0.01
C MET A 130 0.27 -15.58 1.04
N ASP A 131 -0.52 -14.55 0.76
CA ASP A 131 -1.57 -14.05 1.67
C ASP A 131 -2.70 -15.07 1.81
N THR A 132 -3.14 -15.64 0.71
CA THR A 132 -4.19 -16.68 0.68
C THR A 132 -3.78 -17.90 1.50
N GLN A 133 -2.53 -18.37 1.33
CA GLN A 133 -2.00 -19.52 2.05
C GLN A 133 -1.87 -19.26 3.57
N ALA A 134 -1.54 -18.04 3.97
CA ALA A 134 -1.40 -17.68 5.39
C ALA A 134 -2.76 -17.61 6.14
N GLY A 135 -3.87 -18.02 5.53
CA GLY A 135 -5.21 -17.85 6.08
C GLY A 135 -5.63 -16.38 6.17
N ARG A 136 -4.84 -15.50 5.60
CA ARG A 136 -5.18 -14.13 5.33
C ARG A 136 -5.92 -14.10 4.00
N SER A 137 -7.12 -14.72 3.98
CA SER A 137 -8.00 -14.51 2.86
C SER A 137 -8.23 -13.01 2.76
N SER A 138 -7.64 -12.39 1.76
CA SER A 138 -8.22 -11.19 1.18
C SER A 138 -9.57 -11.66 0.64
N GLY A 139 -10.54 -11.79 1.51
CA GLY A 139 -11.91 -12.18 1.20
C GLY A 139 -12.67 -11.06 0.54
N ALA A 140 -12.04 -10.43 -0.42
CA ALA A 140 -12.67 -9.65 -1.44
C ALA A 140 -12.18 -10.24 -2.76
N GLU A 141 -13.03 -11.01 -3.44
CA GLU A 141 -12.96 -11.15 -4.89
C GLU A 141 -12.72 -9.74 -5.43
N ARG A 142 -11.51 -9.47 -5.94
CA ARG A 142 -11.24 -8.20 -6.60
C ARG A 142 -12.11 -8.16 -7.84
N THR A 143 -13.26 -7.51 -7.70
CA THR A 143 -14.11 -7.21 -8.85
C THR A 143 -13.31 -6.29 -9.76
N THR A 144 -12.91 -6.80 -10.93
CA THR A 144 -12.42 -5.94 -12.01
C THR A 144 -13.48 -4.87 -12.30
N PRO A 145 -13.12 -3.69 -12.81
CA PRO A 145 -14.10 -2.66 -13.16
C PRO A 145 -15.26 -3.16 -14.02
N GLN A 146 -15.04 -4.21 -14.81
CA GLN A 146 -16.06 -4.87 -15.64
C GLN A 146 -17.01 -5.78 -14.84
N LYS A 147 -16.67 -6.15 -13.61
CA LYS A 147 -17.50 -6.98 -12.72
C LYS A 147 -18.00 -6.21 -11.50
N TRP A 148 -17.73 -4.91 -11.40
CA TRP A 148 -18.21 -4.11 -10.29
C TRP A 148 -19.71 -3.95 -10.36
N THR A 149 -20.42 -4.56 -9.41
CA THR A 149 -21.89 -4.54 -9.30
C THR A 149 -22.41 -3.41 -8.40
N GLY A 150 -21.52 -2.56 -7.90
CA GLY A 150 -21.81 -1.55 -6.88
C GLY A 150 -21.53 -2.06 -5.47
N ALA A 151 -21.09 -1.17 -4.61
CA ALA A 151 -20.88 -1.48 -3.20
C ALA A 151 -22.22 -1.74 -2.51
N GLN A 152 -22.26 -2.76 -1.65
CA GLN A 152 -23.48 -3.18 -0.97
C GLN A 152 -23.44 -2.90 0.54
N GLY A 153 -24.60 -2.61 1.11
CA GLY A 153 -24.76 -2.31 2.52
C GLY A 153 -24.44 -0.86 2.88
N THR A 154 -24.56 -0.53 4.16
CA THR A 154 -24.26 0.80 4.70
C THR A 154 -22.77 0.92 4.98
N PRO A 155 -22.06 1.86 4.32
CA PRO A 155 -20.63 2.00 4.52
C PRO A 155 -20.29 2.60 5.89
N THR A 156 -19.14 2.24 6.43
CA THR A 156 -18.46 3.02 7.45
C THR A 156 -17.78 4.19 6.77
N ARG A 157 -18.31 5.40 6.99
CA ARG A 157 -17.77 6.62 6.40
C ARG A 157 -16.73 7.23 7.32
N MET A 158 -15.50 7.37 6.86
CA MET A 158 -14.42 8.03 7.58
C MET A 158 -14.15 9.41 6.98
N MET A 159 -14.39 10.45 7.76
CA MET A 159 -14.08 11.84 7.44
C MET A 159 -12.71 12.16 8.01
N LEU A 160 -11.72 12.32 7.17
CA LEU A 160 -10.31 12.43 7.50
C LEU A 160 -9.90 13.91 7.52
N LEU A 161 -9.69 14.45 8.71
CA LEU A 161 -9.28 15.84 8.91
C LEU A 161 -7.81 15.89 9.32
N ARG A 162 -6.97 16.56 8.53
CA ARG A 162 -5.61 16.88 8.93
C ARG A 162 -5.63 18.00 9.96
N HIS A 163 -4.74 17.95 10.96
CA HIS A 163 -4.60 19.04 11.94
C HIS A 163 -4.25 20.38 11.27
N GLY A 164 -4.57 21.49 11.95
CA GLY A 164 -4.25 22.84 11.52
C GLY A 164 -2.74 23.17 11.58
N GLN A 165 -2.39 24.39 11.22
CA GLN A 165 -1.02 24.86 11.17
C GLN A 165 -0.32 24.79 12.55
N THR A 166 0.96 24.39 12.53
CA THR A 166 1.88 24.37 13.68
C THR A 166 3.14 25.17 13.33
N PRO A 167 3.96 25.60 14.31
CA PRO A 167 5.27 26.23 14.04
C PRO A 167 6.16 25.35 13.13
N MET A 168 6.17 24.04 13.39
CA MET A 168 6.95 23.07 12.58
C MET A 168 6.49 23.06 11.10
N SER A 169 5.18 23.15 10.86
CA SER A 169 4.66 23.18 9.48
C SER A 169 4.97 24.49 8.75
N VAL A 170 5.04 25.61 9.47
CA VAL A 170 5.48 26.90 8.93
C VAL A 170 6.94 26.82 8.47
N GLU A 171 7.79 26.24 9.30
CA GLU A 171 9.23 26.09 9.02
C GLU A 171 9.55 24.89 8.11
N ARG A 172 8.55 24.13 7.66
CA ARG A 172 8.69 22.92 6.82
C ARG A 172 9.64 21.89 7.41
N ARG A 173 9.49 21.64 8.73
CA ARG A 173 10.25 20.65 9.49
C ARG A 173 9.52 19.32 9.60
N TYR A 174 10.27 18.25 9.70
CA TYR A 174 9.73 16.96 10.10
C TYR A 174 9.11 17.07 11.50
N SER A 175 7.83 16.76 11.62
CA SER A 175 7.05 16.84 12.85
C SER A 175 6.27 15.55 13.04
N GLY A 176 6.92 14.56 13.61
CA GLY A 176 6.37 13.24 13.87
C GLY A 176 5.79 13.12 15.26
N ARG A 177 6.62 12.70 16.21
CA ARG A 177 6.24 12.44 17.61
C ARG A 177 6.34 13.66 18.53
N GLY A 178 7.07 14.70 18.12
CA GLY A 178 7.15 15.95 18.85
C GLY A 178 5.76 16.56 19.08
N ASP A 179 5.44 16.89 20.32
CA ASP A 179 4.11 17.36 20.72
C ASP A 179 4.04 18.87 20.73
N VAL A 180 3.75 19.44 19.55
CA VAL A 180 3.59 20.88 19.32
C VAL A 180 2.13 21.29 19.24
N SER A 181 1.82 22.49 19.71
CA SER A 181 0.49 23.11 19.61
C SER A 181 0.25 23.73 18.25
N LEU A 182 -1.01 24.00 17.93
CA LEU A 182 -1.42 24.82 16.79
C LEU A 182 -0.93 26.26 16.95
N THR A 183 -0.65 26.92 15.84
CA THR A 183 -0.51 28.39 15.78
C THR A 183 -1.88 29.04 15.87
N GLU A 184 -1.94 30.37 16.01
CA GLU A 184 -3.19 31.11 15.95
C GLU A 184 -3.95 30.86 14.65
N LEU A 185 -3.25 30.85 13.50
CA LEU A 185 -3.84 30.48 12.22
C LEU A 185 -4.31 29.02 12.22
N GLY A 186 -3.57 28.11 12.85
CA GLY A 186 -3.98 26.72 12.99
C GLY A 186 -5.27 26.55 13.79
N LEU A 187 -5.48 27.35 14.82
CA LEU A 187 -6.74 27.38 15.58
C LEU A 187 -7.90 27.92 14.74
N GLN A 188 -7.68 28.97 13.95
CA GLN A 188 -8.66 29.49 13.00
C GLN A 188 -9.03 28.46 11.93
N GLN A 189 -8.04 27.74 11.38
CA GLN A 189 -8.26 26.65 10.44
C GLN A 189 -9.08 25.51 11.06
N ALA A 190 -8.79 25.13 12.30
CA ALA A 190 -9.55 24.11 13.03
C ALA A 190 -11.01 24.55 13.25
N ALA A 191 -11.24 25.81 13.61
CA ALA A 191 -12.59 26.37 13.76
C ALA A 191 -13.37 26.42 12.44
N ALA A 192 -12.71 26.75 11.32
CA ALA A 192 -13.33 26.75 10.00
C ALA A 192 -13.73 25.33 9.56
N ALA A 193 -12.85 24.36 9.76
CA ALA A 193 -13.14 22.94 9.50
C ALA A 193 -14.30 22.43 10.37
N ALA A 194 -14.31 22.80 11.65
CA ALA A 194 -15.38 22.44 12.59
C ALA A 194 -16.75 23.01 12.13
N LYS A 195 -16.80 24.29 11.74
CA LYS A 195 -18.01 24.94 11.19
C LYS A 195 -18.50 24.21 9.92
N ARG A 196 -17.58 23.83 9.01
CA ARG A 196 -17.94 23.07 7.81
C ARG A 196 -18.53 21.71 8.16
N LEU A 197 -17.91 20.97 9.08
CA LEU A 197 -18.40 19.66 9.49
C LEU A 197 -19.77 19.78 10.17
N ALA A 198 -19.98 20.76 11.04
CA ALA A 198 -21.27 20.99 11.70
C ALA A 198 -22.40 21.35 10.72
N ALA A 199 -22.08 21.88 9.55
CA ALA A 199 -23.05 22.19 8.50
C ALA A 199 -23.40 20.96 7.63
N LEU A 200 -22.71 19.84 7.77
CA LEU A 200 -22.99 18.63 6.99
C LEU A 200 -24.16 17.84 7.60
N PRO A 201 -25.11 17.38 6.77
CA PRO A 201 -26.23 16.59 7.28
C PRO A 201 -25.76 15.25 7.85
N GLY A 202 -26.38 14.82 8.94
CA GLY A 202 -26.12 13.54 9.59
C GLY A 202 -24.93 13.54 10.56
N LEU A 203 -24.31 14.68 10.83
CA LEU A 203 -23.34 14.85 11.91
C LEU A 203 -23.98 15.56 13.11
N GLY A 204 -23.60 15.16 14.32
CA GLY A 204 -24.13 15.72 15.57
C GLY A 204 -23.44 15.14 16.80
N THR A 205 -24.09 15.23 17.95
CA THR A 205 -23.57 14.83 19.27
C THR A 205 -23.11 13.38 19.35
N ASP A 206 -23.74 12.49 18.58
CA ASP A 206 -23.46 11.05 18.59
C ASP A 206 -22.37 10.65 17.56
N THR A 207 -21.87 11.63 16.77
CA THR A 207 -20.81 11.37 15.81
C THR A 207 -19.51 11.07 16.52
N ALA A 208 -18.92 9.91 16.25
CA ALA A 208 -17.63 9.53 16.82
C ALA A 208 -16.51 10.43 16.28
N ILE A 209 -15.73 11.03 17.18
CA ILE A 209 -14.55 11.85 16.85
C ILE A 209 -13.34 11.19 17.46
N VAL A 210 -12.47 10.60 16.62
CA VAL A 210 -11.26 9.89 17.04
C VAL A 210 -10.04 10.65 16.55
N ALA A 211 -9.14 11.01 17.46
CA ALA A 211 -7.97 11.81 17.16
C ALA A 211 -6.65 11.05 17.45
N SER A 212 -5.60 11.41 16.77
CA SER A 212 -4.24 11.13 17.24
C SER A 212 -4.05 11.78 18.63
N PRO A 213 -3.28 11.18 19.55
CA PRO A 213 -3.11 11.72 20.92
C PRO A 213 -2.24 12.98 21.00
N LEU A 214 -1.66 13.46 19.89
CA LEU A 214 -0.82 14.66 19.87
C LEU A 214 -1.64 15.96 20.01
N THR A 215 -1.06 16.96 20.67
CA THR A 215 -1.74 18.21 21.02
C THR A 215 -2.36 18.90 19.80
N ARG A 216 -1.65 19.03 18.68
CA ARG A 216 -2.16 19.64 17.44
C ARG A 216 -3.42 18.97 16.90
N THR A 217 -3.52 17.66 16.99
CA THR A 217 -4.70 16.90 16.56
C THR A 217 -5.82 16.96 17.59
N LYS A 218 -5.50 16.93 18.88
CA LYS A 218 -6.51 17.13 19.94
C LYS A 218 -7.14 18.50 19.90
N GLN A 219 -6.35 19.56 19.67
CA GLN A 219 -6.88 20.93 19.53
C GLN A 219 -7.80 21.04 18.30
N THR A 220 -7.40 20.45 17.17
CA THR A 220 -8.25 20.43 15.96
C THR A 220 -9.52 19.62 16.21
N ALA A 221 -9.42 18.44 16.84
CA ALA A 221 -10.57 17.58 17.15
C ALA A 221 -11.51 18.22 18.19
N GLN A 222 -10.97 18.95 19.17
CA GLN A 222 -11.77 19.64 20.17
C GLN A 222 -12.65 20.73 19.55
N ALA A 223 -12.12 21.51 18.60
CA ALA A 223 -12.94 22.48 17.85
C ALA A 223 -14.12 21.81 17.12
N VAL A 224 -13.89 20.61 16.55
CA VAL A 224 -14.96 19.82 15.93
C VAL A 224 -15.96 19.30 16.98
N ALA A 225 -15.48 18.80 18.11
CA ALA A 225 -16.32 18.31 19.20
C ALA A 225 -17.20 19.43 19.79
N ASP A 226 -16.63 20.61 19.99
CA ASP A 226 -17.37 21.77 20.50
C ASP A 226 -18.49 22.20 19.53
N ALA A 227 -18.20 22.16 18.21
CA ALA A 227 -19.19 22.53 17.18
C ALA A 227 -20.32 21.51 17.01
N LEU A 228 -20.05 20.23 17.27
CA LEU A 228 -21.03 19.13 17.18
C LEU A 228 -21.70 18.79 18.51
N GLY A 229 -21.18 19.29 19.63
CA GLY A 229 -21.62 18.93 20.99
C GLY A 229 -21.15 17.51 21.39
N GLY A 230 -20.10 16.99 20.74
CA GLY A 230 -19.58 15.64 20.93
C GLY A 230 -18.41 15.55 21.90
N ARG A 231 -17.70 14.41 21.85
CA ARG A 231 -16.50 14.15 22.65
C ARG A 231 -15.37 13.60 21.77
N VAL A 232 -14.13 13.92 22.15
CA VAL A 232 -12.93 13.42 21.47
C VAL A 232 -12.44 12.15 22.18
N GLU A 233 -12.29 11.09 21.42
CA GLU A 233 -11.54 9.89 21.79
C GLU A 233 -10.15 9.94 21.15
N THR A 234 -9.14 9.30 21.75
CA THR A 234 -7.80 9.26 21.16
C THR A 234 -7.40 7.83 20.82
N HIS A 235 -6.69 7.68 19.70
CA HIS A 235 -6.18 6.38 19.26
C HIS A 235 -4.70 6.47 18.87
N PRO A 236 -3.79 5.72 19.55
CA PRO A 236 -2.34 5.80 19.29
C PRO A 236 -1.94 5.33 17.88
N GLY A 237 -2.74 4.49 17.26
CA GLY A 237 -2.52 4.07 15.86
C GLY A 237 -2.70 5.18 14.83
N LEU A 238 -3.23 6.36 15.22
CA LEU A 238 -3.37 7.54 14.36
C LEU A 238 -2.21 8.54 14.49
N LEU A 239 -1.17 8.24 15.27
CA LEU A 239 0.04 9.06 15.38
C LEU A 239 0.71 9.27 14.02
N GLU A 240 1.42 10.39 13.84
CA GLU A 240 2.23 10.61 12.65
C GLU A 240 3.40 9.61 12.57
N THR A 241 4.08 9.56 11.45
CA THR A 241 5.34 8.83 11.29
C THR A 241 6.31 9.26 12.37
N ASP A 242 6.96 8.30 12.99
CA ASP A 242 8.13 8.60 13.81
C ASP A 242 9.31 8.88 12.89
N PHE A 243 9.74 10.15 12.83
CA PHE A 243 10.88 10.55 12.01
C PHE A 243 12.21 10.35 12.73
N GLY A 244 12.20 9.85 13.98
CA GLY A 244 13.39 9.53 14.75
C GLY A 244 14.36 10.70 14.82
N GLU A 245 15.60 10.50 14.37
CA GLU A 245 16.65 11.53 14.43
C GLU A 245 16.43 12.71 13.44
N TRP A 246 15.50 12.61 12.52
CA TRP A 246 15.12 13.74 11.65
C TRP A 246 14.04 14.64 12.24
N GLU A 247 13.48 14.29 13.41
CA GLU A 247 12.49 15.13 14.10
C GLU A 247 13.03 16.55 14.30
N GLY A 248 12.27 17.55 13.87
CA GLY A 248 12.64 18.97 13.96
C GLY A 248 13.59 19.48 12.87
N LEU A 249 14.18 18.62 12.02
CA LEU A 249 14.96 19.04 10.89
C LEU A 249 14.06 19.47 9.72
N THR A 250 14.51 20.40 8.91
CA THR A 250 13.95 20.65 7.58
C THR A 250 14.30 19.51 6.63
N PHE A 251 13.61 19.42 5.50
CA PHE A 251 13.94 18.41 4.48
C PHE A 251 15.36 18.55 3.93
N ALA A 252 15.85 19.79 3.83
CA ALA A 252 17.22 20.07 3.38
C ALA A 252 18.25 19.64 4.43
N GLU A 253 18.04 19.98 5.70
CA GLU A 253 18.92 19.58 6.80
C GLU A 253 19.00 18.05 6.95
N ALA A 254 17.88 17.35 6.81
CA ALA A 254 17.86 15.88 6.84
C ALA A 254 18.58 15.26 5.64
N ALA A 255 18.41 15.83 4.45
CA ALA A 255 19.11 15.39 3.25
C ALA A 255 20.63 15.66 3.31
N GLU A 256 21.05 16.76 3.93
CA GLU A 256 22.47 17.09 4.14
C GLU A 256 23.10 16.15 5.18
N ARG A 257 22.37 15.87 6.27
CA ARG A 257 22.81 14.98 7.35
C ARG A 257 22.98 13.53 6.89
N ASP A 258 21.99 12.99 6.17
CA ASP A 258 21.91 11.58 5.79
C ASP A 258 21.55 11.39 4.30
N PRO A 259 22.39 11.85 3.34
CA PRO A 259 22.02 11.98 1.94
C PRO A 259 21.61 10.66 1.28
N GLU A 260 22.31 9.57 1.56
CA GLU A 260 21.99 8.26 0.99
C GLU A 260 20.70 7.65 1.58
N LEU A 261 20.56 7.73 2.91
CA LEU A 261 19.39 7.20 3.60
C LEU A 261 18.15 8.00 3.24
N HIS A 262 18.22 9.34 3.29
CA HIS A 262 17.12 10.22 2.94
C HIS A 262 16.70 10.04 1.47
N GLY A 263 17.67 9.90 0.56
CA GLY A 263 17.39 9.60 -0.85
C GLY A 263 16.71 8.25 -1.08
N ARG A 264 17.02 7.21 -0.29
CA ARG A 264 16.32 5.93 -0.33
C ARG A 264 14.92 6.03 0.28
N TRP A 265 14.79 6.66 1.45
CA TRP A 265 13.54 6.86 2.16
C TRP A 265 12.47 7.57 1.32
N LEU A 266 12.86 8.55 0.49
CA LEU A 266 11.96 9.25 -0.44
C LEU A 266 11.48 8.39 -1.62
N ARG A 267 12.05 7.19 -1.83
CA ARG A 267 11.71 6.31 -2.97
C ARG A 267 11.19 4.95 -2.54
N ASP A 268 11.51 4.53 -1.32
CA ASP A 268 11.17 3.21 -0.81
C ASP A 268 10.44 3.34 0.55
N PRO A 269 9.13 3.08 0.60
CA PRO A 269 8.33 3.19 1.81
C PRO A 269 8.67 2.17 2.89
N SER A 270 9.46 1.13 2.58
CA SER A 270 9.93 0.14 3.55
C SER A 270 11.14 0.62 4.36
N VAL A 271 11.85 1.65 3.86
CA VAL A 271 13.02 2.21 4.53
C VAL A 271 12.56 3.08 5.70
N PRO A 272 13.01 2.82 6.95
CA PRO A 272 12.68 3.67 8.10
C PRO A 272 13.53 4.94 8.12
N ALA A 273 13.02 5.99 8.76
CA ALA A 273 13.83 7.10 9.22
C ALA A 273 14.82 6.60 10.30
N PRO A 274 15.98 7.26 10.51
CA PRO A 274 16.98 6.80 11.47
C PRO A 274 16.41 6.83 12.89
N GLY A 275 16.31 5.66 13.53
CA GLY A 275 15.68 5.50 14.84
C GLY A 275 14.15 5.68 14.85
N GLY A 276 13.49 5.71 13.69
CA GLY A 276 12.06 5.95 13.54
C GLY A 276 11.32 4.84 12.80
N GLU A 277 10.16 5.20 12.21
CA GLU A 277 9.28 4.30 11.46
C GLU A 277 9.52 4.41 9.94
N SER A 278 9.23 3.32 9.22
CA SER A 278 8.99 3.33 7.79
C SER A 278 7.53 3.69 7.48
N PHE A 279 7.24 4.17 6.27
CA PHE A 279 5.86 4.41 5.85
C PHE A 279 5.03 3.12 5.78
N ASP A 280 5.66 1.98 5.50
CA ASP A 280 4.98 0.68 5.54
C ASP A 280 4.59 0.28 6.96
N ALA A 281 5.41 0.58 7.98
CA ALA A 281 5.05 0.37 9.38
C ALA A 281 3.84 1.22 9.78
N VAL A 282 3.83 2.50 9.38
CA VAL A 282 2.68 3.40 9.58
C VAL A 282 1.44 2.84 8.89
N HIS A 283 1.56 2.42 7.62
CA HIS A 283 0.45 1.86 6.87
C HIS A 283 -0.14 0.62 7.55
N GLN A 284 0.68 -0.27 8.08
CA GLN A 284 0.23 -1.47 8.79
C GLN A 284 -0.53 -1.14 10.08
N ARG A 285 -0.06 -0.15 10.89
CA ARG A 285 -0.79 0.24 12.11
C ARG A 285 -2.09 0.97 11.80
N VAL A 286 -2.13 1.81 10.76
CA VAL A 286 -3.33 2.52 10.32
C VAL A 286 -4.37 1.55 9.75
N ARG A 287 -3.94 0.50 9.03
CA ARG A 287 -4.81 -0.57 8.58
C ARG A 287 -5.50 -1.26 9.76
N ARG A 288 -4.78 -1.58 10.83
CA ARG A 288 -5.38 -2.16 12.04
C ARG A 288 -6.40 -1.23 12.68
N VAL A 289 -6.11 0.08 12.75
CA VAL A 289 -7.09 1.08 13.24
C VAL A 289 -8.34 1.09 12.39
N ARG A 290 -8.20 1.11 11.05
CA ARG A 290 -9.33 1.04 10.14
C ARG A 290 -10.19 -0.20 10.40
N ASP A 291 -9.56 -1.37 10.54
CA ASP A 291 -10.25 -2.65 10.75
C ASP A 291 -10.99 -2.65 12.10
N GLU A 292 -10.36 -2.17 13.17
CA GLU A 292 -10.97 -2.00 14.50
C GLU A 292 -12.17 -1.05 14.47
N LEU A 293 -12.04 0.10 13.80
CA LEU A 293 -13.13 1.07 13.69
C LEU A 293 -14.31 0.53 12.86
N ILE A 294 -14.04 -0.26 11.81
CA ILE A 294 -15.11 -0.92 11.04
C ILE A 294 -15.80 -2.00 11.90
N GLU A 295 -15.04 -2.77 12.68
CA GLU A 295 -15.60 -3.80 13.55
C GLU A 295 -16.48 -3.20 14.66
N THR A 296 -16.03 -2.11 15.28
CA THR A 296 -16.71 -1.51 16.44
C THR A 296 -17.79 -0.49 16.08
N ARG A 297 -17.72 0.13 14.89
CA ARG A 297 -18.57 1.25 14.47
C ARG A 297 -19.06 1.10 13.03
N GLY A 298 -19.19 -0.12 12.55
CA GLY A 298 -19.64 -0.41 11.18
C GLY A 298 -20.96 0.28 10.82
N GLY A 299 -21.03 0.82 9.60
CA GLY A 299 -22.20 1.53 9.09
C GLY A 299 -22.40 2.96 9.63
N GLN A 300 -21.48 3.48 10.45
CA GLN A 300 -21.55 4.82 11.02
C GLN A 300 -20.62 5.79 10.28
N THR A 301 -20.84 7.09 10.52
CA THR A 301 -19.88 8.14 10.14
C THR A 301 -18.96 8.44 11.31
N ILE A 302 -17.63 8.43 11.05
CA ILE A 302 -16.57 8.67 12.02
C ILE A 302 -15.72 9.84 11.53
N ILE A 303 -15.41 10.80 12.37
CA ILE A 303 -14.44 11.86 12.08
C ILE A 303 -13.10 11.46 12.66
N LEU A 304 -12.09 11.33 11.80
CA LEU A 304 -10.72 11.00 12.18
C LEU A 304 -9.83 12.23 12.06
N VAL A 305 -9.26 12.71 13.16
CA VAL A 305 -8.35 13.85 13.15
C VAL A 305 -6.92 13.37 13.32
N SER A 306 -6.12 13.52 12.27
CA SER A 306 -4.79 12.92 12.22
C SER A 306 -3.80 13.77 11.41
N HIS A 307 -2.82 13.14 10.84
CA HIS A 307 -1.65 13.72 10.18
C HIS A 307 -1.55 13.25 8.73
N VAL A 308 -0.53 13.73 8.02
CA VAL A 308 -0.34 13.46 6.58
C VAL A 308 -0.25 11.96 6.29
N THR A 309 0.64 11.24 6.94
CA THR A 309 0.92 9.84 6.58
C THR A 309 -0.23 8.90 6.94
N PRO A 310 -0.86 8.97 8.13
CA PRO A 310 -2.04 8.18 8.44
C PRO A 310 -3.22 8.45 7.51
N ILE A 311 -3.49 9.70 7.17
CA ILE A 311 -4.59 10.04 6.24
C ILE A 311 -4.30 9.49 4.85
N LYS A 312 -3.08 9.66 4.33
CA LYS A 312 -2.67 9.06 3.05
C LYS A 312 -2.79 7.54 3.07
N SER A 313 -2.50 6.89 4.21
CA SER A 313 -2.64 5.44 4.38
C SER A 313 -4.10 4.98 4.30
N LEU A 314 -5.05 5.73 4.89
CA LEU A 314 -6.49 5.45 4.78
C LEU A 314 -6.99 5.65 3.35
N LEU A 315 -6.56 6.72 2.68
CA LEU A 315 -6.89 6.97 1.27
C LEU A 315 -6.29 5.89 0.36
N ARG A 316 -5.05 5.45 0.63
CA ARG A 316 -4.42 4.33 -0.07
C ARG A 316 -5.23 3.04 0.05
N LEU A 317 -5.76 2.74 1.24
CA LEU A 317 -6.65 1.59 1.48
C LEU A 317 -7.95 1.72 0.70
N GLY A 318 -8.55 2.92 0.69
CA GLY A 318 -9.80 3.19 -0.03
C GLY A 318 -9.67 3.18 -1.56
N LEU A 319 -8.49 3.49 -2.08
CA LEU A 319 -8.18 3.49 -3.52
C LEU A 319 -7.61 2.15 -4.01
N ASP A 320 -7.35 1.21 -3.11
CA ASP A 320 -6.56 -0.02 -3.38
C ASP A 320 -5.25 0.30 -4.13
N ALA A 321 -4.60 1.41 -3.74
CA ALA A 321 -3.44 1.93 -4.44
C ALA A 321 -2.13 1.39 -3.88
N GLY A 322 -1.11 1.31 -4.73
CA GLY A 322 0.24 0.96 -4.34
C GLY A 322 0.92 2.01 -3.45
N PRO A 323 2.08 1.67 -2.85
CA PRO A 323 2.78 2.56 -1.91
C PRO A 323 3.25 3.88 -2.52
N SER A 324 3.41 3.97 -3.84
CA SER A 324 3.78 5.20 -4.55
C SER A 324 2.77 6.35 -4.37
N LEU A 325 1.53 6.07 -3.97
CA LEU A 325 0.53 7.09 -3.65
C LEU A 325 1.03 8.06 -2.57
N LEU A 326 1.78 7.58 -1.59
CA LEU A 326 2.32 8.39 -0.49
C LEU A 326 3.15 9.58 -0.98
N PHE A 327 3.88 9.41 -2.09
CA PHE A 327 4.76 10.42 -2.67
C PHE A 327 4.06 11.32 -3.71
N ARG A 328 2.84 10.95 -4.15
CA ARG A 328 2.11 11.63 -5.24
C ARG A 328 0.87 12.39 -4.77
N LEU A 329 0.43 12.14 -3.55
CA LEU A 329 -0.72 12.79 -2.96
C LEU A 329 -0.25 13.92 -2.03
N HIS A 330 -0.76 15.13 -2.25
CA HIS A 330 -0.59 16.25 -1.32
C HIS A 330 -1.82 16.37 -0.42
N LEU A 331 -1.62 16.75 0.84
CA LEU A 331 -2.68 17.07 1.78
C LEU A 331 -2.33 18.39 2.47
N ASP A 332 -3.18 19.38 2.32
CA ASP A 332 -3.05 20.68 2.99
C ASP A 332 -3.38 20.61 4.48
N LEU A 333 -2.95 21.61 5.24
CA LEU A 333 -3.30 21.78 6.65
C LEU A 333 -4.81 22.00 6.80
N ALA A 334 -5.41 21.38 7.80
CA ALA A 334 -6.86 21.35 8.03
C ALA A 334 -7.70 20.89 6.84
N SER A 335 -7.11 20.19 5.86
CA SER A 335 -7.85 19.62 4.73
C SER A 335 -8.74 18.47 5.15
N LEU A 336 -9.89 18.36 4.48
CA LEU A 336 -10.87 17.29 4.65
C LEU A 336 -10.79 16.29 3.48
N SER A 337 -10.72 15.01 3.80
CA SER A 337 -10.90 13.91 2.84
C SER A 337 -11.99 12.96 3.34
N ILE A 338 -12.64 12.23 2.45
CA ILE A 338 -13.72 11.29 2.81
C ILE A 338 -13.50 9.97 2.09
N VAL A 339 -13.50 8.88 2.86
CA VAL A 339 -13.45 7.52 2.37
C VAL A 339 -14.57 6.70 3.00
N GLU A 340 -15.20 5.85 2.22
CA GLU A 340 -16.25 4.91 2.64
C GLU A 340 -15.76 3.49 2.48
N PHE A 341 -15.89 2.68 3.52
CA PHE A 341 -15.58 1.25 3.51
C PHE A 341 -16.88 0.48 3.67
N TYR A 342 -17.17 -0.40 2.74
CA TYR A 342 -18.41 -1.17 2.70
C TYR A 342 -18.23 -2.56 3.31
N PRO A 343 -19.33 -3.18 3.85
CA PRO A 343 -19.27 -4.51 4.45
C PRO A 343 -18.84 -5.62 3.47
N ASP A 344 -19.06 -5.42 2.18
CA ASP A 344 -18.69 -6.34 1.11
C ASP A 344 -17.20 -6.26 0.69
N GLY A 345 -16.40 -5.45 1.42
CA GLY A 345 -14.97 -5.23 1.14
C GLY A 345 -14.67 -4.15 0.11
N ASN A 346 -15.69 -3.61 -0.56
CA ASN A 346 -15.53 -2.46 -1.46
C ASN A 346 -15.22 -1.19 -0.68
N ALA A 347 -14.63 -0.20 -1.36
CA ALA A 347 -14.40 1.12 -0.81
C ALA A 347 -14.66 2.21 -1.86
N SER A 348 -14.92 3.43 -1.41
CA SER A 348 -15.10 4.60 -2.28
C SER A 348 -14.45 5.82 -1.66
N VAL A 349 -13.53 6.45 -2.36
CA VAL A 349 -12.97 7.75 -1.98
C VAL A 349 -13.83 8.83 -2.60
N ARG A 350 -14.49 9.62 -1.74
CA ARG A 350 -15.51 10.59 -2.14
C ARG A 350 -14.95 12.01 -2.26
N LEU A 351 -13.89 12.30 -1.52
CA LEU A 351 -13.29 13.63 -1.42
C LEU A 351 -11.82 13.49 -1.03
N VAL A 352 -10.96 14.28 -1.63
CA VAL A 352 -9.53 14.33 -1.28
C VAL A 352 -9.09 15.78 -1.19
N ASN A 353 -8.45 16.13 -0.06
CA ASN A 353 -7.77 17.40 0.15
C ASN A 353 -8.65 18.63 -0.07
N ASP A 354 -9.90 18.63 0.40
CA ASP A 354 -10.78 19.80 0.33
C ASP A 354 -10.41 20.84 1.39
N ILE A 355 -10.12 22.05 0.94
CA ILE A 355 -9.80 23.21 1.76
C ILE A 355 -10.78 24.38 1.54
N SER A 356 -11.91 24.14 0.89
CA SER A 356 -12.89 25.18 0.54
C SER A 356 -13.47 25.95 1.73
N HIS A 357 -13.31 25.41 2.94
CA HIS A 357 -13.70 26.06 4.20
C HIS A 357 -12.64 27.04 4.76
N LEU A 358 -11.46 27.09 4.15
CA LEU A 358 -10.36 27.97 4.58
C LEU A 358 -10.28 29.28 3.77
N THR A 359 -11.18 29.45 2.80
CA THR A 359 -11.26 30.63 1.92
C THR A 359 -12.26 31.65 2.44
#